data_590e974e176e5ecb8f4afb0580a8059e
#
_entry.id   590e974e176e5ecb8f4afb0580a8059e
#
_cell.length_a   1.000
_cell.length_b   1.000
_cell.length_c   1.000
_cell.angle_alpha   90.00
_cell.angle_beta   90.00
_cell.angle_gamma   90.00
#
_symmetry.space_group_name_H-M   'P 1'
#
loop_
_entity.id
_entity.type
_entity.pdbx_description
1 polymer ?
#
loop_
_entity_poly.entity_id
_entity_poly.type
_entity_poly.pdbx_seq_one_letter_code
_entity_poly.pdbx_strand_id
1 'polypeptide(L)'
;DRLKALAQERRRFGYRRLHVMLRREGHAVNKKRVQRIYREEQLTVRRRGGRKRAMGTRRPLDLPLAPNQRWSLDFVADQMTDGRRFRILTVIDNCTRECLALVADTSLSGARVVRELDAVIRQRGRPDTIVSDNGTEYTSNAVLAWADSTGVGWHYIAPGKPQQNGFNESFNGRLRDELLNETLFRSLPHARAVLEAWRRDYNERRPHSKLGWLTPQAYAEALTGQIGRSAALVGGCADRPLANPDNPSSDHQRTLVMAG
;
A
#
# COMPACT_ATOMS: atom_id res chain seq x y z
N ASP A 1 1.29 24.22 -22.10
CA ASP A 1 0.53 24.81 -20.96
C ASP A 1 0.07 23.76 -19.96
N ARG A 2 -0.60 22.64 -20.36
CA ARG A 2 -1.13 21.65 -19.42
C ARG A 2 -0.03 21.00 -18.55
N LEU A 3 1.15 20.70 -19.13
CA LEU A 3 2.30 20.17 -18.37
C LEU A 3 2.77 21.14 -17.28
N LYS A 4 2.79 22.44 -17.56
CA LYS A 4 3.15 23.46 -16.57
C LYS A 4 2.14 23.52 -15.42
N ALA A 5 0.85 23.52 -15.75
CA ALA A 5 -0.22 23.51 -14.76
C ALA A 5 -0.13 22.29 -13.83
N LEU A 6 0.05 21.08 -14.40
CA LEU A 6 0.25 19.86 -13.62
C LEU A 6 1.52 19.91 -12.76
N ALA A 7 2.60 20.50 -13.25
CA ALA A 7 3.83 20.63 -12.48
C ALA A 7 3.69 21.62 -11.32
N GLN A 8 2.88 22.68 -11.48
CA GLN A 8 2.56 23.62 -10.39
C GLN A 8 1.63 22.99 -9.35
N GLU A 9 0.62 22.24 -9.79
CA GLU A 9 -0.27 21.50 -8.90
C GLU A 9 0.49 20.41 -8.12
N ARG A 10 1.45 19.74 -8.79
CA ARG A 10 2.22 18.59 -8.27
C ARG A 10 3.71 18.91 -8.20
N ARG A 11 4.10 19.90 -7.41
CA ARG A 11 5.46 20.46 -7.35
C ARG A 11 6.58 19.43 -7.16
N ARG A 12 6.26 18.29 -6.55
CA ARG A 12 7.24 17.23 -6.26
C ARG A 12 7.20 16.06 -7.24
N PHE A 13 6.40 16.18 -8.34
CA PHE A 13 6.32 15.14 -9.36
C PHE A 13 7.37 15.36 -10.46
N GLY A 14 8.15 14.31 -10.72
CA GLY A 14 9.04 14.30 -11.88
C GLY A 14 8.30 14.02 -13.19
N TYR A 15 8.92 14.32 -14.32
CA TYR A 15 8.35 14.19 -15.68
C TYR A 15 7.67 12.86 -15.96
N ARG A 16 8.14 11.74 -15.37
CA ARG A 16 7.54 10.41 -15.59
C ARG A 16 6.11 10.32 -15.05
N ARG A 17 5.87 10.85 -13.84
CA ARG A 17 4.52 10.90 -13.26
C ARG A 17 3.63 11.89 -14.00
N LEU A 18 4.15 13.05 -14.32
CA LEU A 18 3.42 14.06 -15.09
C LEU A 18 3.03 13.53 -16.47
N HIS A 19 3.89 12.76 -17.12
CA HIS A 19 3.56 12.08 -18.37
C HIS A 19 2.39 11.09 -18.23
N VAL A 20 2.37 10.29 -17.15
CA VAL A 20 1.26 9.36 -16.86
C VAL A 20 -0.04 10.13 -16.63
N MET A 21 0.00 11.24 -15.89
CA MET A 21 -1.17 12.08 -15.66
C MET A 21 -1.69 12.70 -16.96
N LEU A 22 -0.83 13.27 -17.80
CA LEU A 22 -1.22 13.77 -19.11
C LEU A 22 -1.90 12.69 -19.96
N ARG A 23 -1.37 11.46 -19.95
CA ARG A 23 -2.01 10.37 -20.69
C ARG A 23 -3.38 9.99 -20.13
N ARG A 24 -3.58 10.04 -18.82
CA ARG A 24 -4.90 9.82 -18.20
C ARG A 24 -5.91 10.91 -18.55
N GLU A 25 -5.43 12.13 -18.80
CA GLU A 25 -6.24 13.25 -19.30
C GLU A 25 -6.49 13.19 -20.82
N GLY A 26 -6.08 12.12 -21.51
CA GLY A 26 -6.30 11.94 -22.94
C GLY A 26 -5.21 12.52 -23.83
N HIS A 27 -4.14 13.11 -23.29
CA HIS A 27 -3.06 13.66 -24.09
C HIS A 27 -2.13 12.56 -24.62
N ALA A 28 -2.22 12.22 -25.91
CA ALA A 28 -1.34 11.26 -26.58
C ALA A 28 0.02 11.90 -26.86
N VAL A 29 0.90 11.98 -25.86
CA VAL A 29 2.22 12.60 -25.95
C VAL A 29 3.34 11.61 -25.65
N ASN A 30 4.44 11.70 -26.43
CA ASN A 30 5.61 10.87 -26.21
C ASN A 30 6.37 11.28 -24.93
N LYS A 31 6.79 10.30 -24.14
CA LYS A 31 7.57 10.52 -22.92
C LYS A 31 8.84 11.35 -23.15
N LYS A 32 9.56 11.15 -24.28
CA LYS A 32 10.76 11.93 -24.61
C LYS A 32 10.42 13.41 -24.83
N ARG A 33 9.27 13.71 -25.49
CA ARG A 33 8.80 15.09 -25.68
C ARG A 33 8.46 15.75 -24.35
N VAL A 34 7.75 15.05 -23.47
CA VAL A 34 7.45 15.56 -22.11
C VAL A 34 8.75 15.83 -21.33
N GLN A 35 9.72 14.91 -21.39
CA GLN A 35 11.01 15.10 -20.72
C GLN A 35 11.77 16.31 -21.22
N ARG A 36 11.76 16.56 -22.56
CA ARG A 36 12.40 17.73 -23.17
C ARG A 36 11.75 19.01 -22.67
N ILE A 37 10.43 19.15 -22.82
CA ILE A 37 9.68 20.34 -22.36
C ILE A 37 9.86 20.56 -20.86
N TYR A 38 9.83 19.49 -20.05
CA TYR A 38 10.05 19.56 -18.61
C TYR A 38 11.41 20.19 -18.23
N ARG A 39 12.46 19.94 -19.03
CA ARG A 39 13.78 20.55 -18.87
C ARG A 39 13.83 21.99 -19.38
N GLU A 40 13.32 22.24 -20.57
CA GLU A 40 13.26 23.56 -21.21
C GLU A 40 12.52 24.56 -20.32
N GLU A 41 11.43 24.14 -19.69
CA GLU A 41 10.61 24.96 -18.80
C GLU A 41 11.10 24.96 -17.33
N GLN A 42 12.27 24.40 -17.07
CA GLN A 42 12.91 24.37 -15.74
C GLN A 42 12.03 23.79 -14.62
N LEU A 43 11.11 22.87 -14.96
CA LEU A 43 10.20 22.21 -14.02
C LEU A 43 10.90 21.16 -13.14
N THR A 44 12.22 21.07 -13.19
CA THR A 44 13.01 20.00 -12.56
C THR A 44 12.93 20.08 -11.04
N VAL A 45 12.42 19.02 -10.41
CA VAL A 45 12.38 18.91 -8.97
C VAL A 45 13.79 18.68 -8.41
N ARG A 46 14.28 19.59 -7.58
CA ARG A 46 15.53 19.37 -6.83
C ARG A 46 15.34 18.19 -5.90
N ARG A 47 16.16 17.16 -6.07
CA ARG A 47 16.24 16.07 -5.10
C ARG A 47 16.90 16.60 -3.84
N ARG A 48 16.26 16.45 -2.69
CA ARG A 48 16.93 16.65 -1.41
C ARG A 48 18.04 15.60 -1.32
N GLY A 49 19.28 16.01 -1.49
CA GLY A 49 20.45 15.15 -1.46
C GLY A 49 20.67 14.64 -0.04
N GLY A 50 20.54 13.33 0.18
CA GLY A 50 21.05 12.66 1.36
C GLY A 50 22.44 12.12 1.08
N ARG A 51 23.29 12.04 2.12
CA ARG A 51 24.62 11.38 2.03
C ARG A 51 24.41 9.94 1.55
N LYS A 52 25.11 9.54 0.49
CA LYS A 52 25.17 8.14 0.06
C LYS A 52 25.78 7.33 1.20
N ARG A 53 25.03 6.39 1.75
CA ARG A 53 25.52 5.43 2.73
C ARG A 53 25.87 4.14 2.01
N ALA A 54 26.98 3.50 2.37
CA ALA A 54 27.28 2.15 1.95
C ALA A 54 26.13 1.23 2.39
N MET A 55 25.59 0.46 1.44
CA MET A 55 24.49 -0.45 1.69
C MET A 55 25.10 -1.84 1.81
N GLY A 56 25.10 -2.39 3.04
CA GLY A 56 25.41 -3.80 3.26
C GLY A 56 24.43 -4.72 2.52
N THR A 57 24.73 -6.00 2.47
CA THR A 57 23.88 -7.05 1.88
C THR A 57 22.48 -6.99 2.52
N ARG A 58 21.50 -6.57 1.73
CA ARG A 58 20.09 -6.51 2.16
C ARG A 58 19.45 -7.84 1.82
N ARG A 59 19.05 -8.58 2.85
CA ARG A 59 18.08 -9.66 2.64
C ARG A 59 16.71 -8.99 2.44
N PRO A 60 16.06 -9.13 1.27
CA PRO A 60 14.73 -8.58 1.08
C PRO A 60 13.79 -9.20 2.11
N LEU A 61 12.95 -8.38 2.72
CA LEU A 61 11.80 -8.89 3.45
C LEU A 61 10.85 -9.52 2.42
N ASP A 62 10.34 -10.70 2.66
CA ASP A 62 9.39 -11.35 1.77
C ASP A 62 8.23 -10.40 1.50
N LEU A 63 7.95 -10.18 0.22
CA LEU A 63 6.87 -9.29 -0.20
C LEU A 63 5.53 -10.00 0.05
N PRO A 64 4.57 -9.37 0.75
CA PRO A 64 3.24 -9.93 0.85
C PRO A 64 2.61 -10.02 -0.55
N LEU A 65 1.95 -11.15 -0.83
CA LEU A 65 1.38 -11.45 -2.13
C LEU A 65 -0.09 -11.04 -2.24
N ALA A 66 -0.77 -10.85 -1.11
CA ALA A 66 -2.17 -10.48 -1.06
C ALA A 66 -2.40 -9.26 -0.15
N PRO A 67 -3.47 -8.49 -0.39
CA PRO A 67 -3.92 -7.44 0.53
C PRO A 67 -4.14 -7.98 1.94
N ASN A 68 -3.90 -7.17 2.94
CA ASN A 68 -4.06 -7.49 4.37
C ASN A 68 -3.12 -8.59 4.92
N GLN A 69 -2.20 -9.17 4.15
CA GLN A 69 -1.20 -10.07 4.71
C GLN A 69 -0.27 -9.36 5.70
N ARG A 70 0.09 -8.11 5.41
CA ARG A 70 0.98 -7.35 6.29
C ARG A 70 0.72 -5.86 6.19
N TRP A 71 0.48 -5.26 7.35
CA TRP A 71 0.48 -3.81 7.49
C TRP A 71 1.75 -3.33 8.18
N SER A 72 2.20 -2.14 7.83
CA SER A 72 3.31 -1.46 8.52
C SER A 72 2.82 -0.19 9.18
N LEU A 73 3.24 0.02 10.43
CA LEU A 73 2.93 1.20 11.22
C LEU A 73 4.19 2.01 11.50
N ASP A 74 4.03 3.33 11.58
CA ASP A 74 5.08 4.24 12.03
C ASP A 74 4.48 5.58 12.49
N PHE A 75 5.27 6.35 13.22
CA PHE A 75 4.92 7.70 13.62
C PHE A 75 5.79 8.74 12.91
N VAL A 76 5.14 9.75 12.39
CA VAL A 76 5.79 10.94 11.84
C VAL A 76 5.48 12.13 12.74
N ALA A 77 6.50 12.86 13.19
CA ALA A 77 6.31 14.07 13.98
C ALA A 77 6.38 15.30 13.07
N ASP A 78 5.54 16.29 13.40
CA ASP A 78 5.55 17.63 12.81
C ASP A 78 5.09 18.66 13.83
N GLN A 79 5.03 19.94 13.44
CA GLN A 79 4.62 21.03 14.32
C GLN A 79 3.65 21.99 13.63
N MET A 80 2.81 22.61 14.42
CA MET A 80 1.91 23.68 14.00
C MET A 80 2.65 25.04 13.99
N THR A 81 2.06 26.05 13.38
CA THR A 81 2.61 27.40 13.29
C THR A 81 2.79 28.08 14.65
N ASP A 82 2.06 27.65 15.66
CA ASP A 82 2.18 28.09 17.06
C ASP A 82 3.28 27.35 17.86
N GLY A 83 4.05 26.47 17.21
CA GLY A 83 5.13 25.70 17.80
C GLY A 83 4.70 24.42 18.51
N ARG A 84 3.39 24.17 18.70
CA ARG A 84 2.93 22.90 19.29
C ARG A 84 3.21 21.74 18.36
N ARG A 85 3.77 20.68 18.91
CA ARG A 85 4.08 19.45 18.16
C ARG A 85 2.85 18.55 18.08
N PHE A 86 2.74 17.82 16.99
CA PHE A 86 1.80 16.74 16.82
C PHE A 86 2.49 15.55 16.16
N ARG A 87 1.87 14.39 16.27
CA ARG A 87 2.33 13.14 15.65
C ARG A 87 1.28 12.65 14.67
N ILE A 88 1.72 11.91 13.70
CA ILE A 88 0.89 11.31 12.65
C ILE A 88 1.14 9.81 12.69
N LEU A 89 0.10 9.03 13.03
CA LEU A 89 0.12 7.59 12.86
C LEU A 89 -0.09 7.28 11.38
N THR A 90 0.81 6.50 10.80
CA THR A 90 0.72 6.01 9.42
C THR A 90 0.50 4.51 9.43
N VAL A 91 -0.50 4.03 8.70
CA VAL A 91 -0.80 2.60 8.52
C VAL A 91 -0.83 2.30 7.03
N ILE A 92 0.04 1.41 6.58
CA ILE A 92 0.24 1.10 5.16
C ILE A 92 0.09 -0.39 4.92
N ASP A 93 -0.70 -0.76 3.93
CA ASP A 93 -0.70 -2.13 3.40
C ASP A 93 0.56 -2.37 2.56
N ASN A 94 1.35 -3.37 2.93
CA ASN A 94 2.65 -3.62 2.30
C ASN A 94 2.52 -4.27 0.91
N CYS A 95 1.39 -4.89 0.59
CA CYS A 95 1.12 -5.43 -0.74
C CYS A 95 0.63 -4.33 -1.68
N THR A 96 -0.49 -3.71 -1.35
CA THR A 96 -1.19 -2.74 -2.22
C THR A 96 -0.55 -1.35 -2.20
N ARG A 97 0.26 -1.04 -1.19
CA ARG A 97 0.83 0.29 -0.91
C ARG A 97 -0.21 1.34 -0.53
N GLU A 98 -1.43 0.94 -0.26
CA GLU A 98 -2.45 1.85 0.21
C GLU A 98 -2.10 2.43 1.58
N CYS A 99 -2.35 3.71 1.75
CA CYS A 99 -2.36 4.37 3.04
C CYS A 99 -3.74 4.14 3.67
N LEU A 100 -3.81 3.19 4.60
CA LEU A 100 -5.05 2.78 5.25
C LEU A 100 -5.50 3.80 6.29
N ALA A 101 -4.55 4.38 7.04
CA ALA A 101 -4.82 5.45 7.98
C ALA A 101 -3.68 6.48 8.01
N LEU A 102 -4.05 7.74 8.24
CA LEU A 102 -3.16 8.88 8.41
C LEU A 102 -3.76 9.80 9.47
N VAL A 103 -3.44 9.53 10.74
CA VAL A 103 -4.13 10.12 11.89
C VAL A 103 -3.21 11.07 12.62
N ALA A 104 -3.57 12.37 12.63
CA ALA A 104 -2.84 13.40 13.37
C ALA A 104 -3.44 13.65 14.75
N ASP A 105 -2.60 13.61 15.79
CA ASP A 105 -2.97 14.00 17.14
C ASP A 105 -1.77 14.52 17.94
N THR A 106 -2.05 15.29 18.99
CA THR A 106 -1.01 15.73 19.94
C THR A 106 -0.60 14.61 20.89
N SER A 107 -1.47 13.60 21.09
CA SER A 107 -1.19 12.42 21.90
C SER A 107 -1.74 11.18 21.21
N LEU A 108 -0.86 10.23 20.90
CA LEU A 108 -1.17 8.93 20.29
C LEU A 108 -0.68 7.81 21.22
N SER A 109 -1.46 7.52 22.25
CA SER A 109 -1.21 6.41 23.16
C SER A 109 -1.51 5.05 22.50
N GLY A 110 -1.05 3.94 23.10
CA GLY A 110 -1.36 2.59 22.60
C GLY A 110 -2.86 2.33 22.47
N ALA A 111 -3.67 2.76 23.45
CA ALA A 111 -5.12 2.64 23.36
C ALA A 111 -5.73 3.45 22.20
N ARG A 112 -5.12 4.60 21.86
CA ARG A 112 -5.53 5.35 20.67
C ARG A 112 -5.15 4.63 19.39
N VAL A 113 -3.97 4.04 19.32
CA VAL A 113 -3.52 3.23 18.17
C VAL A 113 -4.48 2.07 17.93
N VAL A 114 -4.83 1.32 18.98
CA VAL A 114 -5.80 0.21 18.92
C VAL A 114 -7.13 0.66 18.34
N ARG A 115 -7.69 1.77 18.81
CA ARG A 115 -8.96 2.30 18.30
C ARG A 115 -8.90 2.65 16.82
N GLU A 116 -7.80 3.20 16.34
CA GLU A 116 -7.62 3.52 14.93
C GLU A 116 -7.45 2.24 14.09
N LEU A 117 -6.74 1.24 14.60
CA LEU A 117 -6.62 -0.08 13.95
C LEU A 117 -7.97 -0.78 13.83
N ASP A 118 -8.80 -0.75 14.88
CA ASP A 118 -10.16 -1.29 14.83
C ASP A 118 -11.02 -0.59 13.76
N ALA A 119 -10.87 0.73 13.61
CA ALA A 119 -11.57 1.47 12.57
C ALA A 119 -11.11 1.03 11.16
N VAL A 120 -9.82 0.82 10.97
CA VAL A 120 -9.27 0.31 9.70
C VAL A 120 -9.75 -1.11 9.43
N ILE A 121 -9.73 -2.00 10.43
CA ILE A 121 -10.16 -3.40 10.31
C ILE A 121 -11.63 -3.50 9.90
N ARG A 122 -12.50 -2.66 10.46
CA ARG A 122 -13.92 -2.63 10.06
C ARG A 122 -14.13 -2.28 8.59
N GLN A 123 -13.22 -1.53 7.98
CA GLN A 123 -13.33 -1.10 6.58
C GLN A 123 -12.62 -2.04 5.60
N ARG A 124 -11.48 -2.60 6.01
CA ARG A 124 -10.55 -3.31 5.12
C ARG A 124 -10.42 -4.81 5.41
N GLY A 125 -10.96 -5.26 6.52
CA GLY A 125 -10.70 -6.60 7.05
C GLY A 125 -9.44 -6.64 7.91
N ARG A 126 -9.26 -7.76 8.60
CA ARG A 126 -8.16 -7.99 9.55
C ARG A 126 -6.87 -8.30 8.79
N PRO A 127 -5.71 -7.73 9.19
CA PRO A 127 -4.41 -8.15 8.69
C PRO A 127 -3.95 -9.46 9.36
N ASP A 128 -3.12 -10.23 8.66
CA ASP A 128 -2.45 -11.37 9.28
C ASP A 128 -1.35 -10.90 10.23
N THR A 129 -0.59 -9.89 9.83
CA THR A 129 0.56 -9.37 10.58
C THR A 129 0.66 -7.86 10.52
N ILE A 130 1.04 -7.25 11.64
CA ILE A 130 1.43 -5.85 11.73
C ILE A 130 2.92 -5.76 12.04
N VAL A 131 3.62 -4.84 11.37
CA VAL A 131 5.04 -4.54 11.60
C VAL A 131 5.18 -3.11 12.11
N SER A 132 5.86 -2.93 13.23
CA SER A 132 6.18 -1.60 13.79
C SER A 132 7.61 -1.55 14.32
N ASP A 133 8.08 -0.36 14.65
CA ASP A 133 9.26 -0.20 15.52
C ASP A 133 8.93 -0.57 16.97
N ASN A 134 9.95 -0.45 17.86
CA ASN A 134 9.80 -0.74 19.28
C ASN A 134 9.35 0.49 20.10
N GLY A 135 8.58 1.39 19.50
CA GLY A 135 8.05 2.56 20.20
C GLY A 135 7.22 2.15 21.43
N THR A 136 7.26 2.94 22.48
CA THR A 136 6.55 2.66 23.75
C THR A 136 5.05 2.53 23.56
N GLU A 137 4.49 3.21 22.57
CA GLU A 137 3.08 3.14 22.22
C GLU A 137 2.70 1.76 21.67
N TYR A 138 3.57 1.16 20.87
CA TYR A 138 3.35 -0.15 20.26
C TYR A 138 3.64 -1.32 21.21
N THR A 139 4.52 -1.11 22.18
CA THR A 139 4.86 -2.12 23.22
C THR A 139 3.97 -2.01 24.45
N SER A 140 2.94 -1.17 24.43
CA SER A 140 2.00 -0.97 25.53
C SER A 140 1.11 -2.19 25.77
N ASN A 141 0.70 -2.41 27.02
CA ASN A 141 -0.22 -3.49 27.38
C ASN A 141 -1.53 -3.46 26.56
N ALA A 142 -2.01 -2.27 26.18
CA ALA A 142 -3.22 -2.12 25.36
C ALA A 142 -3.04 -2.73 23.97
N VAL A 143 -1.89 -2.54 23.35
CA VAL A 143 -1.58 -3.11 22.02
C VAL A 143 -1.34 -4.61 22.11
N LEU A 144 -0.62 -5.08 23.14
CA LEU A 144 -0.37 -6.52 23.35
C LEU A 144 -1.68 -7.28 23.55
N ALA A 145 -2.54 -6.81 24.47
CA ALA A 145 -3.84 -7.43 24.74
C ALA A 145 -4.75 -7.41 23.51
N TRP A 146 -4.71 -6.33 22.73
CA TRP A 146 -5.46 -6.24 21.49
C TRP A 146 -4.96 -7.22 20.43
N ALA A 147 -3.65 -7.36 20.24
CA ALA A 147 -3.07 -8.29 19.29
C ALA A 147 -3.47 -9.74 19.63
N ASP A 148 -3.40 -10.11 20.91
CA ASP A 148 -3.82 -11.42 21.40
C ASP A 148 -5.31 -11.66 21.18
N SER A 149 -6.17 -10.67 21.51
CA SER A 149 -7.63 -10.81 21.38
C SER A 149 -8.12 -10.87 19.94
N THR A 150 -7.43 -10.21 19.02
CA THR A 150 -7.79 -10.17 17.59
C THR A 150 -7.11 -11.29 16.78
N GLY A 151 -6.10 -11.95 17.33
CA GLY A 151 -5.27 -12.93 16.63
C GLY A 151 -4.43 -12.33 15.52
N VAL A 152 -4.09 -11.03 15.60
CA VAL A 152 -3.18 -10.35 14.69
C VAL A 152 -1.75 -10.57 15.12
N GLY A 153 -0.91 -11.14 14.27
CA GLY A 153 0.52 -11.25 14.56
C GLY A 153 1.18 -9.88 14.64
N TRP A 154 1.87 -9.56 15.75
CA TRP A 154 2.61 -8.31 15.87
C TRP A 154 4.10 -8.55 15.80
N HIS A 155 4.77 -7.95 14.85
CA HIS A 155 6.19 -8.10 14.62
C HIS A 155 6.92 -6.77 14.84
N TYR A 156 7.81 -6.76 15.84
CA TYR A 156 8.69 -5.63 16.09
C TYR A 156 9.96 -5.75 15.25
N ILE A 157 10.36 -4.66 14.60
CA ILE A 157 11.63 -4.62 13.86
C ILE A 157 12.81 -4.73 14.83
N ALA A 158 13.83 -5.48 14.44
CA ALA A 158 15.02 -5.61 15.28
C ALA A 158 15.74 -4.24 15.42
N PRO A 159 16.26 -3.90 16.61
CA PRO A 159 17.04 -2.69 16.81
C PRO A 159 18.17 -2.57 15.79
N GLY A 160 18.33 -1.38 15.20
CA GLY A 160 19.33 -1.13 14.18
C GLY A 160 19.03 -1.70 12.77
N LYS A 161 17.84 -2.31 12.56
CA LYS A 161 17.42 -2.81 11.24
C LYS A 161 16.19 -2.06 10.69
N PRO A 162 16.26 -0.74 10.45
CA PRO A 162 15.13 0.04 9.96
C PRO A 162 14.61 -0.47 8.61
N GLN A 163 15.45 -1.18 7.84
CA GLN A 163 15.08 -1.78 6.56
C GLN A 163 13.89 -2.73 6.64
N GLN A 164 13.59 -3.29 7.80
CA GLN A 164 12.42 -4.15 8.02
C GLN A 164 11.09 -3.36 7.94
N ASN A 165 11.13 -2.02 8.13
CA ASN A 165 10.00 -1.13 7.92
C ASN A 165 10.15 -0.24 6.67
N GLY A 166 10.92 -0.68 5.68
CA GLY A 166 11.27 0.10 4.49
C GLY A 166 10.08 0.58 3.65
N PHE A 167 8.92 -0.06 3.79
CA PHE A 167 7.69 0.39 3.13
C PHE A 167 7.18 1.69 3.75
N ASN A 168 7.11 1.72 5.06
CA ASN A 168 6.69 2.89 5.80
C ASN A 168 7.71 4.02 5.71
N GLU A 169 9.02 3.72 5.81
CA GLU A 169 10.07 4.71 5.57
C GLU A 169 9.94 5.38 4.20
N SER A 170 9.69 4.58 3.16
CA SER A 170 9.50 5.07 1.80
C SER A 170 8.22 5.91 1.66
N PHE A 171 7.15 5.55 2.36
CA PHE A 171 5.91 6.31 2.43
C PHE A 171 6.11 7.63 3.17
N ASN A 172 6.69 7.59 4.37
CA ASN A 172 6.94 8.76 5.21
C ASN A 172 7.87 9.76 4.51
N GLY A 173 8.86 9.26 3.76
CA GLY A 173 9.69 10.11 2.92
C GLY A 173 8.88 10.89 1.87
N ARG A 174 7.84 10.28 1.27
CA ARG A 174 6.95 10.96 0.33
C ARG A 174 5.98 11.90 1.02
N LEU A 175 5.42 11.48 2.15
CA LEU A 175 4.55 12.33 2.97
C LEU A 175 5.27 13.63 3.36
N ARG A 176 6.52 13.51 3.84
CA ARG A 176 7.34 14.68 4.16
C ARG A 176 7.63 15.53 2.93
N ASP A 177 8.05 14.91 1.85
CA ASP A 177 8.50 15.63 0.65
C ASP A 177 7.33 16.28 -0.11
N GLU A 178 6.19 15.62 -0.18
CA GLU A 178 5.05 16.05 -1.00
C GLU A 178 4.02 16.90 -0.21
N LEU A 179 4.01 16.79 1.14
CA LEU A 179 3.04 17.49 1.98
C LEU A 179 3.65 18.25 3.15
N LEU A 180 4.31 17.55 4.10
CA LEU A 180 4.66 18.18 5.38
C LEU A 180 5.63 19.36 5.20
N ASN A 181 6.60 19.22 4.29
CA ASN A 181 7.56 20.30 4.00
C ASN A 181 7.00 21.42 3.10
N GLU A 182 5.81 21.24 2.55
CA GLU A 182 5.17 22.21 1.64
C GLU A 182 3.97 22.91 2.33
N THR A 183 3.62 22.51 3.57
CA THR A 183 2.41 22.98 4.25
C THR A 183 2.72 23.54 5.64
N LEU A 184 2.17 24.70 5.95
CA LEU A 184 2.16 25.27 7.28
C LEU A 184 0.84 24.91 7.98
N PHE A 185 0.91 24.12 9.04
CA PHE A 185 -0.27 23.67 9.79
C PHE A 185 -0.68 24.70 10.83
N ARG A 186 -1.84 25.32 10.63
CA ARG A 186 -2.37 26.37 11.52
C ARG A 186 -3.01 25.81 12.79
N SER A 187 -3.54 24.59 12.72
CA SER A 187 -4.23 23.92 13.83
C SER A 187 -4.29 22.40 13.58
N LEU A 188 -4.61 21.64 14.62
CA LEU A 188 -4.79 20.20 14.50
C LEU A 188 -5.97 19.80 13.57
N PRO A 189 -7.14 20.44 13.61
CA PRO A 189 -8.20 20.21 12.61
C PRO A 189 -7.74 20.50 11.18
N HIS A 190 -6.99 21.58 10.95
CA HIS A 190 -6.41 21.88 9.64
C HIS A 190 -5.45 20.77 9.21
N ALA A 191 -4.56 20.31 10.10
CA ALA A 191 -3.64 19.22 9.80
C ALA A 191 -4.40 17.93 9.41
N ARG A 192 -5.44 17.58 10.15
CA ARG A 192 -6.28 16.39 9.85
C ARG A 192 -6.95 16.50 8.49
N ALA A 193 -7.54 17.64 8.16
CA ALA A 193 -8.20 17.84 6.87
C ALA A 193 -7.23 17.73 5.68
N VAL A 194 -6.07 18.35 5.80
CA VAL A 194 -5.02 18.35 4.75
C VAL A 194 -4.42 16.95 4.59
N LEU A 195 -4.15 16.25 5.69
CA LEU A 195 -3.63 14.88 5.67
C LEU A 195 -4.63 13.91 5.02
N GLU A 196 -5.92 14.03 5.34
CA GLU A 196 -6.96 13.19 4.74
C GLU A 196 -7.12 13.46 3.25
N ALA A 197 -7.10 14.72 2.82
CA ALA A 197 -7.14 15.07 1.40
C ALA A 197 -5.93 14.48 0.65
N TRP A 198 -4.73 14.54 1.24
CA TRP A 198 -3.52 13.97 0.67
C TRP A 198 -3.57 12.44 0.66
N ARG A 199 -4.10 11.78 1.70
CA ARG A 199 -4.27 10.32 1.76
C ARG A 199 -5.17 9.83 0.62
N ARG A 200 -6.29 10.51 0.38
CA ARG A 200 -7.18 10.18 -0.75
C ARG A 200 -6.47 10.34 -2.08
N ASP A 201 -5.80 11.47 -2.27
CA ASP A 201 -5.01 11.70 -3.48
C ASP A 201 -3.93 10.65 -3.69
N TYR A 202 -3.22 10.28 -2.63
CA TYR A 202 -2.20 9.23 -2.64
C TYR A 202 -2.76 7.88 -3.08
N ASN A 203 -3.93 7.48 -2.57
CA ASN A 203 -4.55 6.20 -2.88
C ASN A 203 -5.26 6.19 -4.25
N GLU A 204 -5.95 7.27 -4.62
CA GLU A 204 -6.89 7.29 -5.74
C GLU A 204 -6.31 7.92 -7.02
N ARG A 205 -5.38 8.86 -6.90
CA ARG A 205 -4.91 9.65 -8.05
C ARG A 205 -3.43 9.51 -8.34
N ARG A 206 -2.61 9.34 -7.32
CA ARG A 206 -1.16 9.34 -7.43
C ARG A 206 -0.64 8.10 -8.17
N PRO A 207 0.09 8.23 -9.32
CA PRO A 207 0.67 7.09 -10.01
C PRO A 207 1.89 6.52 -9.25
N HIS A 208 1.95 5.20 -9.08
CA HIS A 208 3.04 4.49 -8.42
C HIS A 208 3.84 3.65 -9.40
N SER A 209 5.12 3.98 -9.57
CA SER A 209 6.00 3.25 -10.50
C SER A 209 6.19 1.77 -10.12
N LYS A 210 6.13 1.44 -8.83
CA LYS A 210 6.23 0.06 -8.34
C LYS A 210 4.97 -0.78 -8.56
N LEU A 211 3.85 -0.12 -8.86
CA LEU A 211 2.55 -0.74 -9.16
C LEU A 211 2.21 -0.62 -10.65
N GLY A 212 3.20 -0.60 -11.53
CA GLY A 212 2.97 -0.45 -12.97
C GLY A 212 2.30 0.88 -13.35
N TRP A 213 2.51 1.93 -12.56
CA TRP A 213 1.87 3.26 -12.69
C TRP A 213 0.38 3.29 -12.31
N LEU A 214 -0.17 2.20 -11.78
CA LEU A 214 -1.49 2.24 -11.16
C LEU A 214 -1.46 3.06 -9.88
N THR A 215 -2.63 3.48 -9.43
CA THR A 215 -2.83 4.01 -8.07
C THR A 215 -2.88 2.83 -7.09
N PRO A 216 -2.58 3.02 -5.80
CA PRO A 216 -2.71 1.97 -4.80
C PRO A 216 -4.10 1.33 -4.79
N GLN A 217 -5.16 2.11 -4.85
CA GLN A 217 -6.54 1.63 -4.89
C GLN A 217 -6.82 0.79 -6.15
N ALA A 218 -6.50 1.29 -7.34
CA ALA A 218 -6.71 0.53 -8.58
C ALA A 218 -5.92 -0.78 -8.61
N TYR A 219 -4.74 -0.79 -7.99
CA TYR A 219 -3.93 -2.01 -7.86
C TYR A 219 -4.58 -3.01 -6.89
N ALA A 220 -5.11 -2.54 -5.75
CA ALA A 220 -5.83 -3.37 -4.79
C ALA A 220 -7.08 -4.00 -5.40
N GLU A 221 -7.88 -3.22 -6.12
CA GLU A 221 -9.07 -3.69 -6.85
C GLU A 221 -8.72 -4.77 -7.88
N ALA A 222 -7.65 -4.55 -8.65
CA ALA A 222 -7.18 -5.52 -9.65
C ALA A 222 -6.74 -6.85 -8.99
N LEU A 223 -6.03 -6.80 -7.87
CA LEU A 223 -5.62 -8.01 -7.11
C LEU A 223 -6.82 -8.75 -6.54
N THR A 224 -7.76 -8.06 -5.93
CA THR A 224 -8.98 -8.67 -5.36
C THR A 224 -9.80 -9.35 -6.45
N GLY A 225 -9.94 -8.71 -7.61
CA GLY A 225 -10.62 -9.32 -8.76
C GLY A 225 -9.90 -10.53 -9.36
N GLN A 226 -8.57 -10.60 -9.26
CA GLN A 226 -7.80 -11.79 -9.67
C GLN A 226 -7.95 -12.94 -8.68
N ILE A 227 -7.86 -12.65 -7.38
CA ILE A 227 -8.02 -13.64 -6.30
C ILE A 227 -9.43 -14.25 -6.36
N GLY A 228 -10.46 -13.43 -6.52
CA GLY A 228 -11.85 -13.91 -6.66
C GLY A 228 -12.06 -14.84 -7.86
N ARG A 229 -11.46 -14.52 -9.01
CA ARG A 229 -11.50 -15.40 -10.20
C ARG A 229 -10.76 -16.71 -10.01
N SER A 230 -9.59 -16.70 -9.38
CA SER A 230 -8.83 -17.92 -9.07
C SER A 230 -9.58 -18.81 -8.09
N ALA A 231 -10.21 -18.24 -7.06
CA ALA A 231 -11.01 -18.98 -6.10
C ALA A 231 -12.25 -19.62 -6.76
N ALA A 232 -12.92 -18.90 -7.67
CA ALA A 232 -14.06 -19.42 -8.42
C ALA A 232 -13.68 -20.59 -9.35
N LEU A 233 -12.48 -20.57 -9.94
CA LEU A 233 -11.97 -21.66 -10.78
C LEU A 233 -11.62 -22.92 -9.96
N VAL A 234 -11.16 -22.77 -8.72
CA VAL A 234 -10.86 -23.91 -7.83
C VAL A 234 -12.14 -24.46 -7.21
N GLY A 235 -13.13 -23.62 -6.87
CA GLY A 235 -14.42 -24.04 -6.34
C GLY A 235 -15.34 -24.72 -7.35
N GLY A 236 -15.18 -24.45 -8.64
CA GLY A 236 -15.96 -25.07 -9.73
C GLY A 236 -15.57 -26.51 -10.08
N CYS A 237 -14.52 -27.05 -9.44
CA CYS A 237 -14.06 -28.43 -9.68
C CYS A 237 -14.59 -29.48 -8.67
N ALA A 238 -15.45 -29.08 -7.71
CA ALA A 238 -15.88 -29.94 -6.62
C ALA A 238 -17.26 -30.59 -6.78
N ASP A 239 -18.00 -30.32 -7.86
CA ASP A 239 -19.28 -30.96 -8.15
C ASP A 239 -19.26 -31.75 -9.47
N ARG A 240 -18.45 -32.82 -9.52
CA ARG A 240 -18.72 -33.95 -10.38
C ARG A 240 -19.24 -35.07 -9.49
N PRO A 241 -20.48 -35.53 -9.66
CA PRO A 241 -20.94 -36.74 -8.97
C PRO A 241 -20.07 -37.91 -9.40
N LEU A 242 -19.47 -38.59 -8.43
CA LEU A 242 -18.83 -39.89 -8.64
C LEU A 242 -19.88 -40.83 -9.21
N ALA A 243 -19.66 -41.27 -10.44
CA ALA A 243 -20.44 -42.36 -11.04
C ALA A 243 -20.27 -43.63 -10.18
N ASN A 244 -21.38 -44.15 -9.71
CA ASN A 244 -21.48 -45.31 -8.89
C ASN A 244 -21.06 -46.54 -9.73
N PRO A 245 -20.11 -47.40 -9.32
CA PRO A 245 -19.72 -48.60 -10.03
C PRO A 245 -20.45 -49.80 -9.45
N ASP A 246 -21.79 -49.88 -9.54
CA ASP A 246 -22.53 -51.07 -9.22
C ASP A 246 -23.78 -51.18 -10.12
N ASN A 247 -23.63 -51.87 -11.24
CA ASN A 247 -24.71 -52.69 -11.81
C ASN A 247 -24.12 -53.76 -12.71
N PRO A 248 -24.13 -55.05 -12.27
CA PRO A 248 -23.83 -56.19 -13.13
C PRO A 248 -25.12 -56.76 -13.66
N SER A 249 -25.31 -56.84 -14.96
CA SER A 249 -26.14 -57.86 -15.55
C SER A 249 -25.95 -57.99 -17.06
N SER A 250 -25.51 -59.15 -17.37
CA SER A 250 -26.01 -60.14 -18.37
C SER A 250 -25.79 -59.80 -19.84
N ASP A 251 -24.94 -60.58 -20.40
CA ASP A 251 -25.24 -61.77 -21.22
C ASP A 251 -25.11 -61.59 -22.74
N HIS A 252 -24.48 -62.62 -23.30
CA HIS A 252 -24.55 -63.24 -24.61
C HIS A 252 -23.53 -62.84 -25.70
N GLN A 253 -22.52 -63.74 -25.75
CA GLN A 253 -22.26 -64.69 -26.84
C GLN A 253 -21.88 -64.22 -28.25
N ARG A 254 -20.84 -64.92 -28.67
CA ARG A 254 -20.49 -65.34 -30.06
C ARG A 254 -19.65 -64.32 -30.85
N THR A 255 -18.58 -64.60 -31.54
CA THR A 255 -18.10 -65.91 -32.12
C THR A 255 -16.69 -65.60 -32.69
N LEU A 256 -15.84 -66.61 -32.64
CA LEU A 256 -14.58 -66.67 -33.39
C LEU A 256 -14.71 -66.24 -34.87
N VAL A 257 -13.68 -65.71 -35.45
CA VAL A 257 -13.04 -66.23 -36.66
C VAL A 257 -11.58 -65.72 -36.74
N MET A 258 -10.77 -66.67 -37.09
CA MET A 258 -9.34 -66.72 -37.35
C MET A 258 -8.91 -65.97 -38.60
N ALA A 259 -7.61 -65.74 -38.63
CA ALA A 259 -6.75 -65.81 -39.80
C ALA A 259 -6.27 -64.47 -40.39
N GLY A 260 -4.96 -64.38 -40.50
CA GLY A 260 -4.20 -63.57 -41.41
C GLY A 260 -2.98 -62.93 -40.75
#